data_a05c2642957e7ef413d823f361dff670
#
_entry.id   a05c2642957e7ef413d823f361dff670
#
_cell.length_a   1.000
_cell.length_b   1.000
_cell.length_c   1.000
_cell.angle_alpha   90.00
_cell.angle_beta   90.00
_cell.angle_gamma   90.00
#
_symmetry.space_group_name_H-M   'P 1'
#
loop_
_entity.id
_entity.type
_entity.pdbx_description
1 polymer ?
#
loop_
_entity_poly.entity_id
_entity_poly.type
_entity_poly.pdbx_seq_one_letter_code
_entity_poly.pdbx_strand_id
1 'polypeptide(L)'
;VRTSNVIVFFTDQQRHDTTGVHGNPMGLTPNFDRLARAGTHLYHSFTSQPLCGPARSSMQTGRFATQTGVFRNGIPLADDAVTIAKTFADNGYKTGYIGKWHLGGSDPVPKQERGGYQSWLAANLLEFTSDAYDTVVYDVDDQKKKLPGYRVDALTDAAIRYCDDHQNDPFFLFVSFLEPHHQNHTDDYPPPDGYREQMAANIWTPPDLATLKGTSTWHLGGYYGMVKRLDEAFGRLMDALKSLDLLDNTIVMFTSDHACHFKTRNNEYKRSCHESAVRVPTLITGPGFLAGGQVRALFSTVDVAPTLLDAAGIAVPGDMTGKSILPVIRDHRAPWRQDIFFQISETETGRALRTDRWKYGVTSDYDEDLPRSDVYRESYLYDLANDPYEMVNLVGMTPFRETADDLRKRLLAWIAEVEDGHQPEIRDAKPRFPRQHRLKPGDLIGAQDRERDVDPIE
;
A
#
# COMPACT_ATOMS: atom_id res chain seq x y z
N VAL A 1 17.79 29.00 4.64
CA VAL A 1 16.85 27.95 5.06
C VAL A 1 17.65 26.65 4.99
N ARG A 2 17.72 25.89 6.08
CA ARG A 2 18.40 24.58 6.09
C ARG A 2 17.55 23.62 5.24
N THR A 3 18.18 22.85 4.36
CA THR A 3 17.54 21.83 3.54
C THR A 3 17.00 20.71 4.45
N SER A 4 15.73 20.35 4.34
CA SER A 4 15.11 19.35 5.21
C SER A 4 15.55 17.94 4.84
N ASN A 5 15.86 17.12 5.83
CA ASN A 5 16.01 15.68 5.65
C ASN A 5 14.66 15.04 5.30
N VAL A 6 14.68 13.89 4.65
CA VAL A 6 13.48 13.14 4.30
C VAL A 6 13.66 11.67 4.69
N ILE A 7 12.69 11.13 5.42
CA ILE A 7 12.65 9.71 5.79
C ILE A 7 11.32 9.11 5.34
N VAL A 8 11.38 7.95 4.72
CA VAL A 8 10.21 7.09 4.48
C VAL A 8 10.29 5.88 5.40
N PHE A 9 9.36 5.77 6.34
CA PHE A 9 9.13 4.58 7.17
C PHE A 9 8.08 3.73 6.45
N PHE A 10 8.50 2.65 5.84
CA PHE A 10 7.73 1.90 4.87
C PHE A 10 7.46 0.47 5.34
N THR A 11 6.18 0.13 5.50
CA THR A 11 5.74 -1.21 5.90
C THR A 11 5.28 -2.02 4.67
N ASP A 12 5.21 -3.35 4.80
CA ASP A 12 4.72 -4.24 3.76
C ASP A 12 3.40 -4.89 4.21
N GLN A 13 2.37 -4.81 3.39
CA GLN A 13 1.09 -5.50 3.59
C GLN A 13 0.27 -4.98 4.79
N GLN A 14 0.40 -3.70 5.16
CA GLN A 14 -0.33 -3.12 6.29
C GLN A 14 -1.68 -2.53 5.88
N ARG A 15 -2.77 -3.03 6.47
CA ARG A 15 -4.13 -2.49 6.33
C ARG A 15 -4.25 -1.14 7.03
N HIS A 16 -4.98 -0.20 6.41
CA HIS A 16 -5.28 1.11 7.02
C HIS A 16 -6.00 1.00 8.36
N ASP A 17 -6.94 0.04 8.48
CA ASP A 17 -7.77 -0.18 9.67
C ASP A 17 -7.04 -0.88 10.83
N THR A 18 -5.72 -1.02 10.75
CA THR A 18 -4.87 -1.37 11.89
C THR A 18 -4.58 -0.17 12.79
N THR A 19 -4.82 1.06 12.34
CA THR A 19 -4.51 2.28 13.09
C THR A 19 -5.72 2.84 13.84
N GLY A 20 -5.49 3.45 15.01
CA GLY A 20 -6.56 4.02 15.83
C GLY A 20 -7.26 5.21 15.17
N VAL A 21 -6.55 6.02 14.34
CA VAL A 21 -7.15 7.12 13.58
C VAL A 21 -8.09 6.64 12.47
N HIS A 22 -8.03 5.36 12.09
CA HIS A 22 -9.00 4.71 11.19
C HIS A 22 -10.02 3.84 11.95
N GLY A 23 -10.04 3.90 13.29
CA GLY A 23 -11.07 3.26 14.11
C GLY A 23 -10.69 1.92 14.73
N ASN A 24 -9.43 1.47 14.66
CA ASN A 24 -9.01 0.28 15.39
C ASN A 24 -9.05 0.52 16.92
N PRO A 25 -9.85 -0.25 17.68
CA PRO A 25 -10.03 -0.01 19.12
C PRO A 25 -8.91 -0.59 19.99
N MET A 26 -7.98 -1.36 19.42
CA MET A 26 -6.99 -2.14 20.18
C MET A 26 -5.78 -1.32 20.65
N GLY A 27 -5.64 -0.06 20.23
CA GLY A 27 -4.49 0.76 20.62
C GLY A 27 -3.15 0.23 20.09
N LEU A 28 -3.14 -0.34 18.89
CA LEU A 28 -1.93 -0.93 18.28
C LEU A 28 -0.91 0.14 17.88
N THR A 29 -1.36 1.36 17.52
CA THR A 29 -0.56 2.37 16.85
C THR A 29 -0.57 3.74 17.53
N PRO A 30 -0.26 3.84 18.85
CA PRO A 30 -0.32 5.12 19.57
C PRO A 30 0.66 6.19 19.03
N ASN A 31 1.83 5.80 18.52
CA ASN A 31 2.80 6.72 17.95
C ASN A 31 2.33 7.25 16.58
N PHE A 32 1.87 6.38 15.69
CA PHE A 32 1.27 6.76 14.43
C PHE A 32 0.07 7.70 14.67
N ASP A 33 -0.86 7.31 15.56
CA ASP A 33 -2.08 8.07 15.84
C ASP A 33 -1.79 9.48 16.39
N ARG A 34 -0.80 9.60 17.28
CA ARG A 34 -0.33 10.88 17.82
C ARG A 34 0.25 11.76 16.71
N LEU A 35 1.12 11.20 15.87
CA LEU A 35 1.78 11.94 14.78
C LEU A 35 0.83 12.27 13.64
N ALA A 36 -0.15 11.42 13.34
CA ALA A 36 -1.20 11.67 12.37
C ALA A 36 -2.09 12.88 12.77
N ARG A 37 -2.32 13.07 14.08
CA ARG A 37 -3.07 14.23 14.61
C ARG A 37 -2.23 15.50 14.65
N ALA A 38 -0.94 15.40 14.92
CA ALA A 38 -0.02 16.55 15.00
C ALA A 38 0.50 17.00 13.63
N GLY A 39 0.65 16.07 12.69
CA GLY A 39 1.09 16.27 11.32
C GLY A 39 -0.07 16.27 10.32
N THR A 40 0.17 15.68 9.17
CA THR A 40 -0.82 15.52 8.09
C THR A 40 -1.19 14.05 7.92
N HIS A 41 -2.45 13.71 8.19
CA HIS A 41 -3.00 12.37 7.99
C HIS A 41 -3.69 12.28 6.61
N LEU A 42 -3.13 11.51 5.69
CA LEU A 42 -3.74 11.23 4.39
C LEU A 42 -4.76 10.10 4.54
N TYR A 43 -6.00 10.47 4.88
CA TYR A 43 -7.05 9.51 5.26
C TYR A 43 -7.44 8.54 4.14
N HIS A 44 -7.46 9.02 2.88
CA HIS A 44 -7.74 8.23 1.69
C HIS A 44 -6.45 7.98 0.90
N SER A 45 -5.59 7.11 1.41
CA SER A 45 -4.33 6.70 0.80
C SER A 45 -4.39 5.28 0.26
N PHE A 46 -3.93 5.08 -0.96
CA PHE A 46 -4.07 3.83 -1.70
C PHE A 46 -2.80 3.45 -2.44
N THR A 47 -2.56 2.15 -2.56
CA THR A 47 -1.60 1.64 -3.54
C THR A 47 -2.16 1.75 -4.96
N SER A 48 -1.29 1.98 -5.94
CA SER A 48 -1.67 1.95 -7.37
C SER A 48 -1.87 0.52 -7.88
N GLN A 49 -1.16 -0.45 -7.27
CA GLN A 49 -1.30 -1.87 -7.55
C GLN A 49 -1.00 -2.68 -6.28
N PRO A 50 -1.91 -3.53 -5.80
CA PRO A 50 -1.76 -4.26 -4.53
C PRO A 50 -0.85 -5.50 -4.68
N LEU A 51 0.42 -5.24 -4.99
CA LEU A 51 1.47 -6.24 -5.19
C LEU A 51 2.84 -5.60 -4.96
N CYS A 52 3.74 -6.27 -4.23
CA CYS A 52 4.97 -5.68 -3.71
C CYS A 52 5.84 -5.00 -4.78
N GLY A 53 6.34 -5.75 -5.80
CA GLY A 53 7.22 -5.20 -6.85
C GLY A 53 6.56 -4.02 -7.58
N PRO A 54 5.36 -4.18 -8.16
CA PRO A 54 4.61 -3.10 -8.81
C PRO A 54 4.39 -1.86 -7.94
N ALA A 55 3.91 -2.02 -6.70
CA ALA A 55 3.71 -0.90 -5.79
C ALA A 55 5.02 -0.17 -5.47
N ARG A 56 6.10 -0.93 -5.23
CA ARG A 56 7.43 -0.38 -4.94
C ARG A 56 8.01 0.35 -6.15
N SER A 57 7.85 -0.17 -7.37
CA SER A 57 8.27 0.53 -8.59
C SER A 57 7.54 1.85 -8.74
N SER A 58 6.22 1.88 -8.48
CA SER A 58 5.41 3.09 -8.51
C SER A 58 5.88 4.15 -7.50
N MET A 59 6.22 3.72 -6.28
CA MET A 59 6.72 4.64 -5.24
C MET A 59 8.10 5.20 -5.55
N GLN A 60 9.00 4.37 -6.11
CA GLN A 60 10.35 4.81 -6.46
C GLN A 60 10.38 5.76 -7.65
N THR A 61 9.41 5.65 -8.57
CA THR A 61 9.44 6.37 -9.86
C THR A 61 8.34 7.42 -10.02
N GLY A 62 7.30 7.43 -9.16
CA GLY A 62 6.13 8.28 -9.36
C GLY A 62 5.29 7.89 -10.59
N ARG A 63 5.41 6.64 -11.10
CA ARG A 63 4.75 6.14 -12.32
C ARG A 63 3.95 4.89 -12.02
N PHE A 64 2.92 4.61 -12.81
CA PHE A 64 2.16 3.38 -12.69
C PHE A 64 2.98 2.15 -13.12
N ALA A 65 2.62 0.97 -12.60
CA ALA A 65 3.38 -0.26 -12.83
C ALA A 65 3.52 -0.64 -14.31
N THR A 66 2.48 -0.45 -15.13
CA THR A 66 2.57 -0.68 -16.58
C THR A 66 3.52 0.30 -17.27
N GLN A 67 3.67 1.53 -16.75
CA GLN A 67 4.61 2.52 -17.26
C GLN A 67 6.05 2.25 -16.86
N THR A 68 6.28 1.59 -15.71
CA THR A 68 7.63 1.19 -15.26
C THR A 68 8.08 -0.12 -15.88
N GLY A 69 7.16 -0.91 -16.45
CA GLY A 69 7.40 -2.28 -16.90
C GLY A 69 7.33 -3.32 -15.78
N VAL A 70 7.30 -2.91 -14.51
CA VAL A 70 7.22 -3.81 -13.33
C VAL A 70 5.75 -4.08 -12.99
N PHE A 71 5.02 -4.74 -13.88
CA PHE A 71 3.58 -5.00 -13.73
C PHE A 71 3.27 -6.28 -12.94
N ARG A 72 4.27 -7.10 -12.62
CA ARG A 72 4.20 -8.28 -11.74
C ARG A 72 5.49 -8.43 -10.93
N ASN A 73 5.47 -9.29 -9.92
CA ASN A 73 6.69 -9.62 -9.19
C ASN A 73 7.71 -10.35 -10.10
N GLY A 74 8.99 -10.26 -9.73
CA GLY A 74 10.08 -10.88 -10.45
C GLY A 74 10.56 -10.11 -11.69
N ILE A 75 9.97 -8.97 -12.02
CA ILE A 75 10.50 -8.06 -13.02
C ILE A 75 11.34 -7.00 -12.30
N PRO A 76 12.65 -6.89 -12.57
CA PRO A 76 13.48 -5.85 -11.99
C PRO A 76 13.13 -4.47 -12.54
N LEU A 77 13.36 -3.43 -11.74
CA LEU A 77 13.25 -2.05 -12.20
C LEU A 77 14.38 -1.76 -13.19
N ALA A 78 14.06 -1.07 -14.28
CA ALA A 78 15.06 -0.71 -15.28
C ALA A 78 16.20 0.15 -14.67
N ASP A 79 17.45 -0.13 -15.05
CA ASP A 79 18.65 0.54 -14.50
C ASP A 79 18.63 2.05 -14.77
N ASP A 80 18.07 2.48 -15.88
CA ASP A 80 17.96 3.88 -16.30
C ASP A 80 16.71 4.58 -15.76
N ALA A 81 15.82 3.89 -15.06
CA ALA A 81 14.62 4.49 -14.49
C ALA A 81 14.95 5.74 -13.66
N VAL A 82 14.22 6.82 -13.89
CA VAL A 82 14.27 8.02 -13.03
C VAL A 82 13.59 7.68 -11.71
N THR A 83 14.37 7.69 -10.64
CA THR A 83 13.88 7.35 -9.30
C THR A 83 13.95 8.56 -8.36
N ILE A 84 13.16 8.48 -7.30
CA ILE A 84 13.22 9.48 -6.23
C ILE A 84 14.63 9.60 -5.64
N ALA A 85 15.37 8.48 -5.46
CA ALA A 85 16.70 8.49 -4.91
C ALA A 85 17.73 9.15 -5.83
N LYS A 86 17.70 8.85 -7.14
CA LYS A 86 18.53 9.54 -8.14
C LYS A 86 18.26 11.04 -8.10
N THR A 87 17.00 11.46 -8.08
CA THR A 87 16.60 12.88 -8.05
C THR A 87 17.07 13.56 -6.77
N PHE A 88 16.98 12.92 -5.60
CA PHE A 88 17.57 13.46 -4.35
C PHE A 88 19.09 13.56 -4.43
N ALA A 89 19.77 12.52 -4.92
CA ALA A 89 21.25 12.51 -5.04
C ALA A 89 21.74 13.62 -5.97
N ASP A 90 21.08 13.85 -7.11
CA ASP A 90 21.40 14.91 -8.06
C ASP A 90 21.21 16.33 -7.47
N ASN A 91 20.42 16.44 -6.38
CA ASN A 91 20.23 17.67 -5.61
C ASN A 91 21.05 17.72 -4.31
N GLY A 92 22.09 16.91 -4.20
CA GLY A 92 23.10 16.99 -3.14
C GLY A 92 22.74 16.25 -1.84
N TYR A 93 21.69 15.43 -1.84
CA TYR A 93 21.33 14.61 -0.69
C TYR A 93 22.17 13.33 -0.61
N LYS A 94 22.50 12.90 0.60
CA LYS A 94 22.95 11.52 0.86
C LYS A 94 21.76 10.61 0.83
N THR A 95 21.77 9.55 0.00
CA THR A 95 20.64 8.65 -0.15
C THR A 95 20.94 7.28 0.42
N GLY A 96 20.05 6.77 1.29
CA GLY A 96 20.17 5.48 1.96
C GLY A 96 18.92 4.59 1.79
N TYR A 97 19.16 3.29 1.61
CA TYR A 97 18.10 2.27 1.59
C TYR A 97 18.39 1.17 2.60
N ILE A 98 17.40 0.82 3.42
CA ILE A 98 17.53 -0.22 4.46
C ILE A 98 16.32 -1.15 4.36
N GLY A 99 16.54 -2.48 4.28
CA GLY A 99 15.50 -3.51 4.37
C GLY A 99 15.14 -4.18 3.04
N LYS A 100 13.83 -4.38 2.76
CA LYS A 100 13.33 -5.12 1.59
C LYS A 100 13.31 -4.24 0.34
N TRP A 101 13.97 -4.67 -0.74
CA TRP A 101 13.98 -3.96 -2.03
C TRP A 101 12.87 -4.42 -2.98
N HIS A 102 12.89 -5.67 -3.37
CA HIS A 102 11.94 -6.35 -4.26
C HIS A 102 11.82 -5.75 -5.69
N LEU A 103 12.85 -5.09 -6.16
CA LEU A 103 12.94 -4.51 -7.51
C LEU A 103 14.24 -4.91 -8.24
N GLY A 104 14.98 -5.88 -7.73
CA GLY A 104 16.18 -6.44 -8.33
C GLY A 104 15.98 -7.84 -8.88
N GLY A 105 16.93 -8.31 -9.70
CA GLY A 105 16.91 -9.65 -10.29
C GLY A 105 17.48 -10.74 -9.39
N SER A 106 18.23 -10.40 -8.34
CA SER A 106 18.93 -11.38 -7.48
C SER A 106 19.23 -10.83 -6.08
N ASP A 107 19.80 -11.68 -5.21
CA ASP A 107 20.47 -11.30 -3.97
C ASP A 107 21.94 -11.78 -4.00
N PRO A 108 22.93 -10.93 -3.68
CA PRO A 108 22.82 -9.48 -3.46
C PRO A 108 22.31 -8.74 -4.71
N VAL A 109 21.57 -7.64 -4.50
CA VAL A 109 21.07 -6.80 -5.60
C VAL A 109 22.24 -6.11 -6.31
N PRO A 110 22.40 -6.26 -7.65
CA PRO A 110 23.45 -5.57 -8.40
C PRO A 110 23.40 -4.05 -8.20
N LYS A 111 24.58 -3.40 -8.15
CA LYS A 111 24.65 -1.95 -7.83
C LYS A 111 23.82 -1.07 -8.77
N GLN A 112 23.77 -1.40 -10.05
CA GLN A 112 22.97 -0.68 -11.06
C GLN A 112 21.44 -0.83 -10.83
N GLU A 113 20.99 -1.92 -10.20
CA GLU A 113 19.58 -2.20 -9.91
C GLU A 113 19.11 -1.62 -8.56
N ARG A 114 19.98 -0.88 -7.84
CA ARG A 114 19.65 -0.28 -6.53
C ARG A 114 18.96 1.09 -6.62
N GLY A 115 18.40 1.44 -7.76
CA GLY A 115 17.62 2.67 -7.94
C GLY A 115 18.38 3.98 -7.64
N GLY A 116 19.72 3.97 -7.59
CA GLY A 116 20.53 5.15 -7.33
C GLY A 116 20.82 5.45 -5.85
N TYR A 117 20.47 4.56 -4.93
CA TYR A 117 20.84 4.70 -3.52
C TYR A 117 22.35 4.52 -3.29
N GLN A 118 22.96 5.48 -2.58
CA GLN A 118 24.40 5.54 -2.31
C GLN A 118 24.80 4.65 -1.12
N SER A 119 23.99 4.64 -0.06
CA SER A 119 24.15 3.74 1.08
C SER A 119 23.12 2.62 0.98
N TRP A 120 23.56 1.39 1.26
CA TRP A 120 22.76 0.20 1.04
C TRP A 120 22.93 -0.81 2.18
N LEU A 121 21.82 -1.24 2.76
CA LEU A 121 21.78 -2.34 3.73
C LEU A 121 20.46 -3.10 3.52
N ALA A 122 20.37 -3.92 2.47
CA ALA A 122 19.10 -4.47 2.03
C ALA A 122 19.22 -5.87 1.41
N ALA A 123 18.08 -6.54 1.27
CA ALA A 123 17.93 -7.74 0.46
C ALA A 123 16.77 -7.55 -0.53
N ASN A 124 16.85 -8.21 -1.68
CA ASN A 124 15.78 -8.15 -2.68
C ASN A 124 14.50 -8.81 -2.16
N LEU A 125 14.61 -10.07 -1.76
CA LEU A 125 13.49 -10.89 -1.26
C LEU A 125 13.71 -11.25 0.21
N LEU A 126 13.57 -10.25 1.10
CA LEU A 126 13.84 -10.40 2.53
C LEU A 126 13.00 -11.51 3.19
N GLU A 127 11.79 -11.77 2.67
CA GLU A 127 10.89 -12.85 3.08
C GLU A 127 11.41 -14.26 2.82
N PHE A 128 12.42 -14.41 1.94
CA PHE A 128 13.05 -15.71 1.62
C PHE A 128 14.48 -15.82 2.15
N THR A 129 15.15 -14.69 2.40
CA THR A 129 16.54 -14.66 2.88
C THR A 129 16.66 -14.58 4.39
N SER A 130 15.58 -14.25 5.09
CA SER A 130 15.57 -13.94 6.52
C SER A 130 14.38 -14.53 7.24
N ASP A 131 14.58 -14.84 8.52
CA ASP A 131 13.51 -15.10 9.49
C ASP A 131 13.35 -13.92 10.45
N ALA A 132 12.30 -13.96 11.27
CA ALA A 132 11.95 -12.87 12.19
C ALA A 132 13.11 -12.45 13.13
N TYR A 133 13.94 -13.42 13.55
CA TYR A 133 15.11 -13.23 14.42
C TYR A 133 16.45 -13.61 13.74
N ASP A 134 16.43 -13.84 12.45
CA ASP A 134 17.61 -14.13 11.63
C ASP A 134 17.61 -13.23 10.38
N THR A 135 17.85 -11.95 10.61
CA THR A 135 17.81 -10.94 9.56
C THR A 135 19.09 -10.95 8.74
N VAL A 136 18.97 -11.30 7.47
CA VAL A 136 20.08 -11.33 6.50
C VAL A 136 19.85 -10.25 5.45
N VAL A 137 20.83 -9.34 5.34
CA VAL A 137 20.88 -8.26 4.33
C VAL A 137 22.29 -8.19 3.74
N TYR A 138 22.45 -7.37 2.72
CA TYR A 138 23.74 -7.11 2.07
C TYR A 138 24.08 -5.63 2.16
N ASP A 139 25.35 -5.31 2.40
CA ASP A 139 25.82 -3.93 2.45
C ASP A 139 26.16 -3.38 1.04
N VAL A 140 26.71 -2.15 0.99
CA VAL A 140 27.08 -1.48 -0.27
C VAL A 140 28.14 -2.24 -1.07
N ASP A 141 28.97 -3.04 -0.42
CA ASP A 141 30.03 -3.86 -1.01
C ASP A 141 29.63 -5.33 -1.21
N ASP A 142 28.32 -5.62 -1.25
CA ASP A 142 27.75 -6.95 -1.43
C ASP A 142 28.09 -7.94 -0.30
N GLN A 143 28.58 -7.44 0.84
CA GLN A 143 28.92 -8.29 1.97
C GLN A 143 27.64 -8.66 2.75
N LYS A 144 27.45 -9.97 2.92
CA LYS A 144 26.36 -10.51 3.72
C LYS A 144 26.50 -10.05 5.18
N LYS A 145 25.44 -9.45 5.72
CA LYS A 145 25.31 -9.04 7.12
C LYS A 145 24.18 -9.79 7.79
N LYS A 146 24.45 -10.32 8.95
CA LYS A 146 23.46 -10.89 9.85
C LYS A 146 23.22 -9.87 10.97
N LEU A 147 21.97 -9.36 11.06
CA LEU A 147 21.60 -8.38 12.07
C LEU A 147 20.98 -9.08 13.29
N PRO A 148 21.33 -8.69 14.53
CA PRO A 148 20.83 -9.34 15.72
C PRO A 148 19.43 -8.88 16.11
N GLY A 149 18.70 -9.74 16.84
CA GLY A 149 17.39 -9.42 17.40
C GLY A 149 16.24 -9.57 16.43
N TYR A 150 15.08 -9.06 16.81
CA TYR A 150 13.89 -9.07 15.97
C TYR A 150 14.09 -8.13 14.76
N ARG A 151 13.68 -8.56 13.56
CA ARG A 151 14.00 -7.86 12.30
C ARG A 151 13.60 -6.39 12.30
N VAL A 152 12.41 -6.03 12.78
CA VAL A 152 11.97 -4.64 12.88
C VAL A 152 12.94 -3.81 13.72
N ASP A 153 13.40 -4.34 14.85
CA ASP A 153 14.36 -3.65 15.74
C ASP A 153 15.70 -3.46 15.07
N ALA A 154 16.20 -4.53 14.46
CA ALA A 154 17.50 -4.51 13.79
C ALA A 154 17.56 -3.49 12.63
N LEU A 155 16.51 -3.42 11.81
CA LEU A 155 16.42 -2.43 10.72
C LEU A 155 16.22 -1.01 11.27
N THR A 156 15.47 -0.84 12.37
CA THR A 156 15.29 0.46 13.04
C THR A 156 16.61 0.96 13.63
N ASP A 157 17.39 0.09 14.27
CA ASP A 157 18.72 0.43 14.78
C ASP A 157 19.67 0.85 13.66
N ALA A 158 19.59 0.20 12.50
CA ALA A 158 20.35 0.60 11.33
C ALA A 158 19.93 1.98 10.81
N ALA A 159 18.63 2.26 10.80
CA ALA A 159 18.09 3.57 10.39
C ALA A 159 18.55 4.69 11.34
N ILE A 160 18.53 4.44 12.65
CA ILE A 160 19.01 5.40 13.67
C ILE A 160 20.51 5.68 13.48
N ARG A 161 21.33 4.64 13.28
CA ARG A 161 22.77 4.82 12.98
C ARG A 161 23.00 5.63 11.70
N TYR A 162 22.21 5.36 10.65
CA TYR A 162 22.29 6.16 9.42
C TYR A 162 22.01 7.65 9.68
N CYS A 163 20.98 7.97 10.47
CA CYS A 163 20.68 9.35 10.83
C CYS A 163 21.80 10.01 11.64
N ASP A 164 22.41 9.26 12.56
CA ASP A 164 23.56 9.71 13.36
C ASP A 164 24.80 10.00 12.49
N ASP A 165 25.13 9.09 11.58
CA ASP A 165 26.27 9.23 10.66
C ASP A 165 26.11 10.41 9.68
N HIS A 166 24.89 10.86 9.38
CA HIS A 166 24.59 11.90 8.40
C HIS A 166 24.00 13.20 8.99
N GLN A 167 24.24 13.47 10.30
CA GLN A 167 23.71 14.67 10.98
C GLN A 167 24.06 16.00 10.29
N ASN A 168 25.18 16.04 9.57
CA ASN A 168 25.71 17.26 8.97
C ASN A 168 25.39 17.42 7.48
N ASP A 169 24.78 16.41 6.86
CA ASP A 169 24.39 16.41 5.45
C ASP A 169 22.88 16.37 5.30
N PRO A 170 22.30 16.98 4.27
CA PRO A 170 20.90 16.66 3.92
C PRO A 170 20.84 15.21 3.43
N PHE A 171 19.85 14.43 3.94
CA PHE A 171 19.71 13.03 3.55
C PHE A 171 18.29 12.65 3.19
N PHE A 172 18.18 11.66 2.30
CA PHE A 172 16.98 10.90 1.99
C PHE A 172 17.18 9.44 2.40
N LEU A 173 16.39 8.97 3.36
CA LEU A 173 16.45 7.60 3.85
C LEU A 173 15.13 6.87 3.59
N PHE A 174 15.20 5.72 2.95
CA PHE A 174 14.07 4.81 2.77
C PHE A 174 14.27 3.56 3.62
N VAL A 175 13.46 3.40 4.68
CA VAL A 175 13.50 2.24 5.57
C VAL A 175 12.30 1.35 5.25
N SER A 176 12.57 0.19 4.68
CA SER A 176 11.57 -0.73 4.13
C SER A 176 11.51 -2.01 4.95
N PHE A 177 10.52 -2.11 5.82
CA PHE A 177 10.27 -3.30 6.63
C PHE A 177 9.59 -4.40 5.81
N LEU A 178 9.76 -5.65 6.21
CA LEU A 178 8.94 -6.75 5.71
C LEU A 178 7.60 -6.81 6.47
N GLU A 179 7.61 -6.49 7.75
CA GLU A 179 6.43 -6.55 8.60
C GLU A 179 5.38 -5.50 8.16
N PRO A 180 4.07 -5.79 8.31
CA PRO A 180 3.48 -7.03 8.82
C PRO A 180 3.17 -8.11 7.75
N HIS A 181 3.94 -8.20 6.67
CA HIS A 181 3.84 -9.28 5.67
C HIS A 181 4.07 -10.65 6.33
N HIS A 182 3.39 -11.69 5.85
CA HIS A 182 3.63 -13.04 6.31
C HIS A 182 5.04 -13.55 5.93
N GLN A 183 5.56 -14.48 6.70
CA GLN A 183 6.78 -15.21 6.37
C GLN A 183 6.41 -16.34 5.40
N ASN A 184 6.88 -16.26 4.15
CA ASN A 184 6.36 -17.09 3.07
C ASN A 184 6.50 -18.60 3.30
N HIS A 185 7.66 -19.06 3.80
CA HIS A 185 7.92 -20.48 3.96
C HIS A 185 7.14 -21.15 5.12
N THR A 186 6.63 -20.36 6.06
CA THR A 186 5.80 -20.86 7.18
C THR A 186 4.32 -20.50 7.03
N ASP A 187 3.98 -19.62 6.07
CA ASP A 187 2.64 -19.02 5.93
C ASP A 187 2.10 -18.45 7.25
N ASP A 188 2.98 -17.86 8.09
CA ASP A 188 2.67 -17.30 9.40
C ASP A 188 3.08 -15.82 9.49
N TYR A 189 2.54 -15.14 10.51
CA TYR A 189 2.83 -13.76 10.87
C TYR A 189 3.58 -13.74 12.22
N PRO A 190 4.91 -13.89 12.24
CA PRO A 190 5.70 -14.02 13.45
C PRO A 190 5.98 -12.65 14.09
N PRO A 191 5.25 -12.25 15.16
CA PRO A 191 5.54 -11.05 15.93
C PRO A 191 6.71 -11.32 16.90
N PRO A 192 7.20 -10.32 17.66
CA PRO A 192 8.08 -10.56 18.77
C PRO A 192 7.45 -11.49 19.81
N ASP A 193 8.30 -12.20 20.58
CA ASP A 193 7.83 -13.12 21.61
C ASP A 193 6.86 -12.44 22.58
N GLY A 194 5.76 -13.11 22.91
CA GLY A 194 4.72 -12.65 23.81
C GLY A 194 3.68 -11.68 23.19
N TYR A 195 3.92 -11.14 21.98
CA TYR A 195 2.97 -10.20 21.35
C TYR A 195 1.71 -10.90 20.84
N ARG A 196 1.85 -12.10 20.28
CA ARG A 196 0.69 -12.89 19.80
C ARG A 196 -0.27 -13.20 20.95
N GLU A 197 0.26 -13.62 22.10
CA GLU A 197 -0.50 -13.94 23.32
C GLU A 197 -1.20 -12.70 23.88
N GLN A 198 -0.52 -11.54 23.87
CA GLN A 198 -1.14 -10.27 24.27
C GLN A 198 -2.33 -9.90 23.39
N MET A 199 -2.24 -10.16 22.09
CA MET A 199 -3.33 -9.86 21.14
C MET A 199 -4.47 -10.87 21.27
N ALA A 200 -4.20 -12.14 21.56
CA ALA A 200 -5.19 -13.23 21.57
C ALA A 200 -6.35 -13.03 22.55
N ALA A 201 -6.13 -12.29 23.64
CA ALA A 201 -7.12 -12.11 24.69
C ALA A 201 -8.35 -11.27 24.27
N ASN A 202 -8.22 -10.37 23.29
CA ASN A 202 -9.30 -9.47 22.89
C ASN A 202 -9.09 -8.92 21.46
N ILE A 203 -9.14 -9.78 20.45
CA ILE A 203 -8.94 -9.39 19.06
C ILE A 203 -10.18 -8.70 18.50
N TRP A 204 -10.03 -7.45 18.06
CA TRP A 204 -11.00 -6.83 17.17
C TRP A 204 -10.79 -7.32 15.75
N THR A 205 -11.88 -7.78 15.11
CA THR A 205 -11.84 -8.28 13.73
C THR A 205 -12.61 -7.32 12.82
N PRO A 206 -11.99 -6.76 11.77
CA PRO A 206 -12.67 -5.95 10.78
C PRO A 206 -13.89 -6.66 10.19
N PRO A 207 -14.98 -5.93 9.82
CA PRO A 207 -16.21 -6.53 9.32
C PRO A 207 -16.05 -7.47 8.11
N ASP A 208 -15.19 -7.14 7.16
CA ASP A 208 -14.88 -8.00 6.01
C ASP A 208 -14.24 -9.32 6.45
N LEU A 209 -13.30 -9.27 7.39
CA LEU A 209 -12.61 -10.46 7.90
C LEU A 209 -13.51 -11.29 8.83
N ALA A 210 -14.44 -10.65 9.52
CA ALA A 210 -15.39 -11.34 10.41
C ALA A 210 -16.46 -12.11 9.64
N THR A 211 -16.84 -11.63 8.45
CA THR A 211 -17.98 -12.14 7.69
C THR A 211 -17.57 -13.04 6.53
N LEU A 212 -16.52 -12.67 5.79
CA LEU A 212 -16.03 -13.44 4.65
C LEU A 212 -15.12 -14.58 5.12
N LYS A 213 -15.20 -15.71 4.44
CA LYS A 213 -14.30 -16.84 4.70
C LYS A 213 -12.87 -16.48 4.28
N GLY A 214 -11.90 -16.75 5.16
CA GLY A 214 -10.47 -16.49 4.92
C GLY A 214 -9.61 -17.05 6.05
N THR A 215 -8.37 -16.60 6.14
CA THR A 215 -7.36 -17.11 7.09
C THR A 215 -7.14 -16.21 8.31
N SER A 216 -7.89 -15.11 8.43
CA SER A 216 -7.70 -14.09 9.48
C SER A 216 -7.77 -14.65 10.90
N THR A 217 -8.63 -15.62 11.16
CA THR A 217 -8.78 -16.24 12.48
C THR A 217 -7.45 -16.83 13.01
N TRP A 218 -6.61 -17.34 12.12
CA TRP A 218 -5.33 -17.95 12.49
C TRP A 218 -4.20 -16.92 12.59
N HIS A 219 -4.29 -15.84 11.83
CA HIS A 219 -3.16 -14.94 11.60
C HIS A 219 -3.27 -13.58 12.27
N LEU A 220 -4.49 -13.13 12.59
CA LEU A 220 -4.73 -11.75 12.99
C LEU A 220 -3.98 -11.37 14.29
N GLY A 221 -3.83 -12.31 15.25
CA GLY A 221 -3.06 -12.08 16.47
C GLY A 221 -1.57 -11.80 16.21
N GLY A 222 -0.95 -12.60 15.33
CA GLY A 222 0.43 -12.38 14.91
C GLY A 222 0.59 -11.10 14.11
N TYR A 223 -0.29 -10.87 13.14
CA TYR A 223 -0.32 -9.67 12.33
C TYR A 223 -0.42 -8.37 13.17
N TYR A 224 -1.32 -8.33 14.14
CA TYR A 224 -1.46 -7.19 15.05
C TYR A 224 -0.25 -7.02 15.99
N GLY A 225 0.35 -8.12 16.42
CA GLY A 225 1.61 -8.06 17.16
C GLY A 225 2.76 -7.45 16.36
N MET A 226 2.85 -7.76 15.06
CA MET A 226 3.81 -7.14 14.14
C MET A 226 3.51 -5.65 13.94
N VAL A 227 2.25 -5.27 13.72
CA VAL A 227 1.83 -3.85 13.59
C VAL A 227 2.17 -3.05 14.85
N LYS A 228 1.90 -3.61 16.03
CA LYS A 228 2.26 -2.98 17.30
C LYS A 228 3.77 -2.74 17.40
N ARG A 229 4.58 -3.73 17.03
CA ARG A 229 6.04 -3.56 17.08
C ARG A 229 6.57 -2.54 16.06
N LEU A 230 5.96 -2.46 14.88
CA LEU A 230 6.29 -1.40 13.90
C LEU A 230 5.98 0.00 14.45
N ASP A 231 4.86 0.18 15.14
CA ASP A 231 4.52 1.46 15.76
C ASP A 231 5.51 1.85 16.88
N GLU A 232 5.93 0.89 17.70
CA GLU A 232 6.96 1.10 18.72
C GLU A 232 8.31 1.47 18.09
N ALA A 233 8.68 0.82 16.99
CA ALA A 233 9.89 1.12 16.21
C ALA A 233 9.81 2.51 15.58
N PHE A 234 8.65 2.90 15.05
CA PHE A 234 8.40 4.25 14.55
C PHE A 234 8.58 5.30 15.66
N GLY A 235 8.04 5.05 16.86
CA GLY A 235 8.26 5.90 18.03
C GLY A 235 9.74 6.04 18.39
N ARG A 236 10.49 4.93 18.39
CA ARG A 236 11.95 4.93 18.64
C ARG A 236 12.71 5.77 17.62
N LEU A 237 12.40 5.68 16.34
CA LEU A 237 13.01 6.50 15.31
C LEU A 237 12.74 8.00 15.53
N MET A 238 11.50 8.36 15.87
CA MET A 238 11.15 9.76 16.16
C MET A 238 11.87 10.30 17.41
N ASP A 239 11.99 9.49 18.45
CA ASP A 239 12.75 9.85 19.66
C ASP A 239 14.26 9.99 19.38
N ALA A 240 14.82 9.14 18.53
CA ALA A 240 16.19 9.26 18.09
C ALA A 240 16.44 10.56 17.30
N LEU A 241 15.56 10.90 16.35
CA LEU A 241 15.64 12.16 15.61
C LEU A 241 15.60 13.38 16.54
N LYS A 242 14.79 13.33 17.60
CA LYS A 242 14.74 14.38 18.63
C LYS A 242 16.05 14.45 19.42
N SER A 243 16.60 13.33 19.82
CA SER A 243 17.85 13.24 20.60
C SER A 243 19.08 13.72 19.80
N LEU A 244 19.03 13.56 18.46
CA LEU A 244 20.07 14.00 17.52
C LEU A 244 19.86 15.45 17.03
N ASP A 245 18.86 16.18 17.55
CA ASP A 245 18.49 17.54 17.10
C ASP A 245 18.17 17.63 15.59
N LEU A 246 17.61 16.55 15.04
CA LEU A 246 17.23 16.43 13.63
C LEU A 246 15.72 16.56 13.39
N LEU A 247 14.89 16.35 14.42
CA LEU A 247 13.43 16.22 14.28
C LEU A 247 12.79 17.43 13.61
N ASP A 248 13.14 18.63 14.02
CA ASP A 248 12.55 19.88 13.52
C ASP A 248 12.92 20.19 12.06
N ASN A 249 13.94 19.51 11.53
CA ASN A 249 14.39 19.65 10.14
C ASN A 249 14.22 18.35 9.32
N THR A 250 13.39 17.42 9.76
CA THR A 250 13.18 16.15 9.06
C THR A 250 11.71 15.96 8.71
N ILE A 251 11.44 15.75 7.43
CA ILE A 251 10.15 15.29 6.92
C ILE A 251 10.12 13.78 7.04
N VAL A 252 9.12 13.24 7.73
CA VAL A 252 8.93 11.80 7.91
C VAL A 252 7.59 11.38 7.35
N MET A 253 7.59 10.46 6.38
CA MET A 253 6.40 9.81 5.85
C MET A 253 6.34 8.37 6.38
N PHE A 254 5.19 7.97 6.93
CA PHE A 254 4.85 6.58 7.20
C PHE A 254 3.83 6.12 6.17
N THR A 255 4.06 4.98 5.49
CA THR A 255 3.09 4.37 4.58
C THR A 255 3.40 2.88 4.35
N SER A 256 2.57 2.18 3.54
CA SER A 256 2.73 0.78 3.16
C SER A 256 2.62 0.61 1.64
N ASP A 257 3.18 -0.49 1.12
CA ASP A 257 3.07 -0.81 -0.31
C ASP A 257 1.65 -1.24 -0.73
N HIS A 258 0.99 -2.06 0.07
CA HIS A 258 -0.39 -2.50 -0.07
C HIS A 258 -0.93 -3.01 1.27
N ALA A 259 -2.19 -3.45 1.28
CA ALA A 259 -2.82 -4.03 2.47
C ALA A 259 -2.99 -5.57 2.34
N CYS A 260 -3.85 -6.17 3.19
CA CYS A 260 -4.04 -7.61 3.32
C CYS A 260 -5.50 -7.96 3.52
N HIS A 261 -6.06 -8.82 2.69
CA HIS A 261 -7.44 -9.32 2.84
C HIS A 261 -7.53 -10.75 3.39
N PHE A 262 -6.41 -11.35 3.82
CA PHE A 262 -6.38 -12.67 4.46
C PHE A 262 -7.15 -13.77 3.69
N LYS A 263 -6.97 -13.81 2.37
CA LYS A 263 -7.62 -14.76 1.45
C LYS A 263 -9.17 -14.67 1.44
N THR A 264 -9.75 -13.51 1.79
CA THR A 264 -11.21 -13.30 1.75
C THR A 264 -11.74 -12.95 0.35
N ARG A 265 -10.89 -12.53 -0.57
CA ARG A 265 -11.27 -12.05 -1.92
C ARG A 265 -10.78 -12.95 -3.06
N ASN A 266 -9.70 -13.67 -2.84
CA ASN A 266 -9.11 -14.66 -3.73
C ASN A 266 -8.24 -15.62 -2.89
N ASN A 267 -7.52 -16.54 -3.54
CA ASN A 267 -6.65 -17.52 -2.86
C ASN A 267 -5.31 -16.94 -2.38
N GLU A 268 -5.11 -15.63 -2.52
CA GLU A 268 -3.92 -14.90 -2.11
C GLU A 268 -4.24 -13.92 -0.97
N TYR A 269 -3.25 -13.24 -0.42
CA TYR A 269 -3.43 -12.27 0.66
C TYR A 269 -3.77 -10.85 0.18
N LYS A 270 -3.57 -10.58 -1.10
CA LYS A 270 -3.66 -9.29 -1.80
C LYS A 270 -4.08 -9.50 -3.24
N ARG A 271 -3.72 -8.64 -4.20
CA ARG A 271 -3.98 -8.80 -5.63
C ARG A 271 -5.46 -8.70 -5.99
N SER A 272 -6.14 -7.72 -5.37
CA SER A 272 -7.54 -7.39 -5.69
C SER A 272 -7.78 -5.89 -5.54
N CYS A 273 -8.81 -5.35 -6.20
CA CYS A 273 -9.12 -3.91 -6.11
C CYS A 273 -9.81 -3.48 -4.80
N HIS A 274 -10.09 -4.41 -3.89
CA HIS A 274 -10.85 -4.14 -2.66
C HIS A 274 -10.06 -3.25 -1.67
N GLU A 275 -10.79 -2.41 -0.89
CA GLU A 275 -10.19 -1.54 0.15
C GLU A 275 -9.23 -2.32 1.06
N SER A 276 -9.57 -3.57 1.38
CA SER A 276 -8.76 -4.48 2.18
C SER A 276 -7.40 -4.84 1.57
N ALA A 277 -7.21 -4.63 0.27
CA ALA A 277 -5.93 -4.84 -0.42
C ALA A 277 -5.26 -3.54 -0.85
N VAL A 278 -6.04 -2.50 -1.21
CA VAL A 278 -5.48 -1.28 -1.81
C VAL A 278 -5.33 -0.12 -0.84
N ARG A 279 -6.08 -0.07 0.29
CA ARG A 279 -6.06 1.06 1.20
C ARG A 279 -5.01 0.89 2.29
N VAL A 280 -4.09 1.86 2.39
CA VAL A 280 -2.92 1.82 3.28
C VAL A 280 -2.93 2.98 4.27
N PRO A 281 -2.34 2.83 5.48
CA PRO A 281 -2.18 3.93 6.41
C PRO A 281 -1.10 4.88 5.90
N THR A 282 -1.35 6.20 5.91
CA THR A 282 -0.34 7.18 5.51
C THR A 282 -0.42 8.44 6.35
N LEU A 283 0.71 8.84 6.91
CA LEU A 283 0.91 10.15 7.52
C LEU A 283 2.20 10.80 7.01
N ILE A 284 2.24 12.12 7.06
CA ILE A 284 3.46 12.90 6.86
C ILE A 284 3.58 13.90 8.01
N THR A 285 4.78 14.03 8.57
CA THR A 285 5.08 15.00 9.64
C THR A 285 6.41 15.68 9.38
N GLY A 286 6.66 16.79 10.06
CA GLY A 286 7.87 17.61 9.88
C GLY A 286 7.59 18.95 9.18
N PRO A 287 8.63 19.65 8.70
CA PRO A 287 8.50 20.97 8.07
C PRO A 287 7.47 20.98 6.94
N GLY A 288 6.51 21.87 7.01
CA GLY A 288 5.44 22.01 6.03
C GLY A 288 4.22 21.10 6.23
N PHE A 289 4.28 20.16 7.18
CA PHE A 289 3.22 19.19 7.44
C PHE A 289 2.63 19.25 8.87
N LEU A 290 3.15 20.11 9.73
CA LEU A 290 2.65 20.24 11.09
C LEU A 290 1.28 20.95 11.10
N ALA A 291 0.36 20.47 11.96
CA ALA A 291 -1.00 20.95 12.08
C ALA A 291 -1.85 20.86 10.79
N GLY A 292 -1.45 20.02 9.83
CA GLY A 292 -2.20 19.78 8.58
C GLY A 292 -3.50 19.01 8.77
N GLY A 293 -3.65 18.28 9.88
CA GLY A 293 -4.85 17.53 10.20
C GLY A 293 -5.16 16.39 9.21
N GLN A 294 -6.46 16.07 9.07
CA GLN A 294 -6.92 14.99 8.18
C GLN A 294 -7.19 15.52 6.76
N VAL A 295 -6.45 15.03 5.79
CA VAL A 295 -6.66 15.30 4.35
C VAL A 295 -7.42 14.13 3.74
N ARG A 296 -8.59 14.42 3.15
CA ARG A 296 -9.47 13.42 2.53
C ARG A 296 -9.33 13.32 1.01
N ALA A 297 -8.48 14.14 0.40
CA ALA A 297 -8.15 14.01 -1.02
C ALA A 297 -7.57 12.62 -1.32
N LEU A 298 -7.94 12.07 -2.48
CA LEU A 298 -7.51 10.74 -2.90
C LEU A 298 -6.01 10.74 -3.22
N PHE A 299 -5.23 10.02 -2.45
CA PHE A 299 -3.77 9.90 -2.56
C PHE A 299 -3.37 8.51 -3.04
N SER A 300 -2.46 8.43 -3.99
CA SER A 300 -1.93 7.16 -4.53
C SER A 300 -0.44 7.01 -4.26
N THR A 301 0.07 5.79 -4.21
CA THR A 301 1.51 5.52 -4.08
C THR A 301 2.35 6.17 -5.19
N VAL A 302 1.78 6.42 -6.37
CA VAL A 302 2.47 7.19 -7.44
C VAL A 302 2.72 8.66 -7.05
N ASP A 303 1.97 9.19 -6.09
CA ASP A 303 2.09 10.57 -5.61
C ASP A 303 3.19 10.75 -4.55
N VAL A 304 3.77 9.65 -4.05
CA VAL A 304 4.77 9.67 -2.95
C VAL A 304 6.03 10.41 -3.40
N ALA A 305 6.65 9.98 -4.51
CA ALA A 305 7.88 10.59 -5.01
C ALA A 305 7.69 12.09 -5.33
N PRO A 306 6.68 12.50 -6.13
CA PRO A 306 6.48 13.93 -6.42
C PRO A 306 6.16 14.75 -5.16
N THR A 307 5.44 14.19 -4.18
CA THR A 307 5.14 14.90 -2.92
C THR A 307 6.39 15.15 -2.10
N LEU A 308 7.25 14.15 -1.94
CA LEU A 308 8.47 14.28 -1.13
C LEU A 308 9.52 15.17 -1.79
N LEU A 309 9.65 15.12 -3.13
CA LEU A 309 10.53 16.02 -3.88
C LEU A 309 10.06 17.48 -3.76
N ASP A 310 8.78 17.75 -3.98
CA ASP A 310 8.19 19.10 -3.83
C ASP A 310 8.33 19.61 -2.40
N ALA A 311 8.13 18.74 -1.39
CA ALA A 311 8.31 19.09 0.03
C ALA A 311 9.77 19.45 0.37
N ALA A 312 10.73 18.83 -0.30
CA ALA A 312 12.16 19.15 -0.19
C ALA A 312 12.58 20.37 -1.03
N GLY A 313 11.65 20.96 -1.79
CA GLY A 313 11.95 22.07 -2.70
C GLY A 313 12.67 21.66 -3.98
N ILE A 314 12.61 20.38 -4.34
CA ILE A 314 13.21 19.80 -5.54
C ILE A 314 12.17 19.76 -6.66
N ALA A 315 12.57 20.16 -7.87
CA ALA A 315 11.70 20.07 -9.03
C ALA A 315 11.30 18.61 -9.33
N VAL A 316 10.01 18.37 -9.48
CA VAL A 316 9.49 17.05 -9.81
C VAL A 316 9.82 16.72 -11.28
N PRO A 317 10.48 15.58 -11.58
CA PRO A 317 10.75 15.15 -12.95
C PRO A 317 9.47 15.05 -13.79
N GLY A 318 9.54 15.48 -15.05
CA GLY A 318 8.37 15.59 -15.92
C GLY A 318 7.79 14.25 -16.39
N ASP A 319 8.52 13.15 -16.21
CA ASP A 319 8.08 11.79 -16.52
C ASP A 319 7.30 11.11 -15.37
N MET A 320 7.24 11.72 -14.19
CA MET A 320 6.40 11.26 -13.08
C MET A 320 4.93 11.56 -13.38
N THR A 321 4.10 10.51 -13.39
CA THR A 321 2.64 10.61 -13.60
C THR A 321 1.90 11.05 -12.32
N GLY A 322 2.46 10.71 -11.17
CA GLY A 322 1.96 11.15 -9.87
C GLY A 322 2.06 12.66 -9.67
N LYS A 323 1.33 13.19 -8.70
CA LYS A 323 1.25 14.63 -8.41
C LYS A 323 1.52 14.91 -6.94
N SER A 324 2.20 16.02 -6.65
CA SER A 324 2.38 16.48 -5.27
C SER A 324 1.03 16.84 -4.63
N ILE A 325 0.77 16.32 -3.43
CA ILE A 325 -0.42 16.64 -2.64
C ILE A 325 -0.26 17.97 -1.86
N LEU A 326 0.92 18.57 -1.84
CA LEU A 326 1.19 19.80 -1.08
C LEU A 326 0.23 20.96 -1.38
N PRO A 327 -0.18 21.23 -2.64
CA PRO A 327 -1.16 22.28 -2.89
C PRO A 327 -2.46 22.07 -2.12
N VAL A 328 -2.95 20.83 -2.01
CA VAL A 328 -4.18 20.49 -1.27
C VAL A 328 -3.98 20.59 0.25
N ILE A 329 -2.79 20.26 0.75
CA ILE A 329 -2.45 20.41 2.17
C ILE A 329 -2.42 21.89 2.56
N ARG A 330 -1.89 22.76 1.68
CA ARG A 330 -1.82 24.20 1.91
C ARG A 330 -3.16 24.92 1.74
N ASP A 331 -3.95 24.48 0.77
CA ASP A 331 -5.31 24.96 0.51
C ASP A 331 -6.22 23.78 0.11
N HIS A 332 -7.12 23.39 1.01
CA HIS A 332 -8.06 22.29 0.78
C HIS A 332 -9.03 22.53 -0.40
N ARG A 333 -9.05 23.73 -0.98
CA ARG A 333 -9.83 24.09 -2.18
C ARG A 333 -9.01 23.94 -3.47
N ALA A 334 -7.69 23.66 -3.35
CA ALA A 334 -6.87 23.46 -4.53
C ALA A 334 -7.44 22.34 -5.41
N PRO A 335 -7.43 22.48 -6.73
CA PRO A 335 -7.91 21.44 -7.64
C PRO A 335 -7.17 20.11 -7.41
N TRP A 336 -7.93 19.04 -7.29
CA TRP A 336 -7.41 17.68 -7.12
C TRP A 336 -8.29 16.68 -7.85
N ARG A 337 -7.73 15.49 -8.12
CA ARG A 337 -8.47 14.40 -8.76
C ARG A 337 -9.69 13.97 -7.96
N GLN A 338 -10.76 13.57 -8.67
CA GLN A 338 -12.00 13.09 -8.08
C GLN A 338 -12.10 11.56 -8.06
N ASP A 339 -11.12 10.88 -8.63
CA ASP A 339 -10.98 9.44 -8.67
C ASP A 339 -9.52 9.00 -8.70
N ILE A 340 -9.30 7.71 -8.45
CA ILE A 340 -8.00 7.07 -8.39
C ILE A 340 -8.06 5.74 -9.14
N PHE A 341 -6.96 5.41 -9.82
CA PHE A 341 -6.84 4.25 -10.70
C PHE A 341 -6.02 3.14 -10.06
N PHE A 342 -6.44 1.89 -10.27
CA PHE A 342 -5.76 0.69 -9.79
C PHE A 342 -5.49 -0.28 -10.94
N GLN A 343 -4.32 -0.93 -10.87
CA GLN A 343 -3.93 -2.04 -11.72
C GLN A 343 -3.86 -3.33 -10.85
N ILE A 344 -4.25 -4.47 -11.40
CA ILE A 344 -4.21 -5.78 -10.74
C ILE A 344 -3.55 -6.79 -11.68
N SER A 345 -2.73 -7.66 -11.12
CA SER A 345 -2.08 -8.78 -11.83
C SER A 345 -1.92 -10.02 -10.93
N GLU A 346 -1.43 -11.09 -11.48
CA GLU A 346 -1.08 -12.38 -10.86
C GLU A 346 -2.26 -13.24 -10.36
N THR A 347 -3.43 -12.70 -10.14
CA THR A 347 -4.67 -13.46 -9.90
C THR A 347 -5.67 -13.26 -11.02
N GLU A 348 -5.70 -12.06 -11.54
CA GLU A 348 -6.50 -11.61 -12.66
C GLU A 348 -5.76 -10.43 -13.31
N THR A 349 -5.97 -10.17 -14.58
CA THR A 349 -5.58 -8.89 -15.18
C THR A 349 -6.74 -7.93 -14.97
N GLY A 350 -6.59 -6.97 -14.05
CA GLY A 350 -7.67 -6.09 -13.63
C GLY A 350 -7.35 -4.62 -13.72
N ARG A 351 -8.38 -3.82 -13.88
CA ARG A 351 -8.37 -2.36 -13.79
C ARG A 351 -9.53 -1.89 -12.96
N ALA A 352 -9.29 -0.94 -12.07
CA ALA A 352 -10.35 -0.41 -11.23
C ALA A 352 -10.22 1.09 -11.02
N LEU A 353 -11.34 1.71 -10.69
CA LEU A 353 -11.46 3.12 -10.37
C LEU A 353 -12.21 3.27 -9.05
N ARG A 354 -11.75 4.22 -8.22
CA ARG A 354 -12.41 4.57 -6.97
C ARG A 354 -12.64 6.08 -6.90
N THR A 355 -13.87 6.47 -6.60
CA THR A 355 -14.26 7.84 -6.23
C THR A 355 -14.48 7.91 -4.72
N ASP A 356 -14.89 9.05 -4.16
CA ASP A 356 -15.27 9.13 -2.73
C ASP A 356 -16.38 8.15 -2.35
N ARG A 357 -17.29 7.84 -3.27
CA ARG A 357 -18.43 6.98 -3.01
C ARG A 357 -18.36 5.63 -3.68
N TRP A 358 -17.89 5.55 -4.92
CA TRP A 358 -18.00 4.36 -5.76
C TRP A 358 -16.67 3.70 -6.01
N LYS A 359 -16.66 2.38 -6.05
CA LYS A 359 -15.60 1.59 -6.66
C LYS A 359 -16.18 0.78 -7.81
N TYR A 360 -15.48 0.82 -8.95
CA TYR A 360 -15.84 0.05 -10.15
C TYR A 360 -14.58 -0.65 -10.67
N GLY A 361 -14.71 -1.94 -10.98
CA GLY A 361 -13.61 -2.76 -11.45
C GLY A 361 -13.99 -3.70 -12.56
N VAL A 362 -13.04 -3.92 -13.46
CA VAL A 362 -13.13 -4.82 -14.61
C VAL A 362 -11.95 -5.79 -14.58
N THR A 363 -12.19 -7.02 -15.02
CA THR A 363 -11.19 -8.09 -14.99
C THR A 363 -11.15 -8.86 -16.30
N SER A 364 -10.02 -9.47 -16.55
CA SER A 364 -9.75 -10.48 -17.58
C SER A 364 -8.95 -11.60 -16.96
N ASP A 365 -8.90 -12.76 -17.61
CA ASP A 365 -8.01 -13.83 -17.21
C ASP A 365 -6.56 -13.33 -17.16
N TYR A 366 -5.79 -13.81 -16.18
CA TYR A 366 -4.39 -13.43 -16.02
C TYR A 366 -3.52 -14.12 -17.06
N ASP A 367 -2.68 -13.32 -17.71
CA ASP A 367 -1.59 -13.77 -18.56
C ASP A 367 -0.29 -13.16 -18.04
N GLU A 368 0.69 -14.00 -17.68
CA GLU A 368 1.93 -13.54 -17.04
C GLU A 368 2.83 -12.73 -17.96
N ASP A 369 2.67 -12.86 -19.26
CA ASP A 369 3.46 -12.15 -20.27
C ASP A 369 2.85 -10.79 -20.65
N LEU A 370 1.60 -10.51 -20.26
CA LEU A 370 0.87 -9.34 -20.68
C LEU A 370 0.58 -8.37 -19.52
N PRO A 371 0.99 -7.09 -19.64
CA PRO A 371 0.71 -6.09 -18.62
C PRO A 371 -0.75 -5.64 -18.59
N ARG A 372 -1.53 -5.94 -19.65
CA ARG A 372 -2.92 -5.50 -19.84
C ARG A 372 -3.67 -6.45 -20.78
N SER A 373 -4.98 -6.30 -20.84
CA SER A 373 -5.85 -7.05 -21.74
C SER A 373 -6.56 -6.12 -22.72
N ASP A 374 -6.85 -6.59 -23.93
CA ASP A 374 -7.69 -5.87 -24.91
C ASP A 374 -9.19 -6.04 -24.64
N VAL A 375 -9.56 -7.03 -23.80
CA VAL A 375 -10.96 -7.31 -23.47
C VAL A 375 -11.08 -7.56 -21.97
N TYR A 376 -11.88 -6.74 -21.32
CA TYR A 376 -12.26 -6.90 -19.91
C TYR A 376 -13.75 -7.21 -19.78
N ARG A 377 -14.14 -7.68 -18.62
CA ARG A 377 -15.54 -7.83 -18.19
C ARG A 377 -15.76 -7.05 -16.91
N GLU A 378 -16.94 -6.41 -16.77
CA GLU A 378 -17.36 -5.82 -15.51
C GLU A 378 -17.45 -6.88 -14.42
N SER A 379 -16.74 -6.67 -13.30
CA SER A 379 -16.62 -7.63 -12.22
C SER A 379 -17.02 -7.07 -10.87
N TYR A 380 -16.79 -5.77 -10.63
CA TYR A 380 -16.98 -5.16 -9.33
C TYR A 380 -17.70 -3.80 -9.44
N LEU A 381 -18.68 -3.58 -8.56
CA LEU A 381 -19.29 -2.27 -8.29
C LEU A 381 -19.72 -2.22 -6.82
N TYR A 382 -19.17 -1.25 -6.07
CA TYR A 382 -19.48 -1.08 -4.65
C TYR A 382 -19.85 0.36 -4.34
N ASP A 383 -20.85 0.56 -3.43
CA ASP A 383 -21.19 1.86 -2.83
C ASP A 383 -20.47 2.01 -1.49
N LEU A 384 -19.26 2.55 -1.51
CA LEU A 384 -18.39 2.67 -0.33
C LEU A 384 -18.95 3.59 0.77
N ALA A 385 -19.91 4.46 0.45
CA ALA A 385 -20.57 5.30 1.45
C ALA A 385 -21.51 4.48 2.35
N ASN A 386 -22.16 3.46 1.79
CA ASN A 386 -23.08 2.57 2.50
C ASN A 386 -22.45 1.22 2.85
N ASP A 387 -21.44 0.80 2.11
CA ASP A 387 -20.76 -0.48 2.24
C ASP A 387 -19.22 -0.28 2.19
N PRO A 388 -18.61 0.31 3.22
CA PRO A 388 -17.18 0.65 3.23
C PRO A 388 -16.25 -0.58 3.26
N TYR A 389 -16.80 -1.78 3.52
CA TYR A 389 -16.07 -3.04 3.51
C TYR A 389 -16.37 -3.92 2.30
N GLU A 390 -17.14 -3.39 1.31
CA GLU A 390 -17.37 -4.05 0.03
C GLU A 390 -17.99 -5.45 0.16
N MET A 391 -19.03 -5.55 0.98
CA MET A 391 -19.72 -6.80 1.28
C MET A 391 -20.77 -7.17 0.22
N VAL A 392 -21.29 -6.18 -0.52
CA VAL A 392 -22.38 -6.34 -1.49
C VAL A 392 -21.95 -5.84 -2.86
N ASN A 393 -21.57 -6.76 -3.75
CA ASN A 393 -21.23 -6.41 -5.13
C ASN A 393 -22.50 -6.08 -5.93
N LEU A 394 -22.59 -4.85 -6.41
CA LEU A 394 -23.74 -4.30 -7.16
C LEU A 394 -23.60 -4.47 -8.68
N VAL A 395 -22.49 -5.05 -9.17
CA VAL A 395 -22.25 -5.21 -10.62
C VAL A 395 -23.37 -6.00 -11.29
N GLY A 396 -23.80 -5.54 -12.46
CA GLY A 396 -24.91 -6.14 -13.22
C GLY A 396 -26.31 -5.86 -12.67
N MET A 397 -26.44 -5.24 -11.48
CA MET A 397 -27.76 -4.88 -10.96
C MET A 397 -28.36 -3.71 -11.75
N THR A 398 -29.54 -3.93 -12.33
CA THR A 398 -30.22 -2.98 -13.22
C THR A 398 -30.36 -1.55 -12.65
N PRO A 399 -30.68 -1.34 -11.36
CA PRO A 399 -30.77 0.01 -10.79
C PRO A 399 -29.46 0.82 -10.82
N PHE A 400 -28.31 0.15 -10.95
CA PHE A 400 -26.99 0.78 -10.93
C PHE A 400 -26.31 0.85 -12.30
N ARG A 401 -27.05 0.53 -13.40
CA ARG A 401 -26.46 0.51 -14.75
C ARG A 401 -25.90 1.88 -15.16
N GLU A 402 -26.65 2.94 -14.94
CA GLU A 402 -26.23 4.32 -15.27
C GLU A 402 -24.94 4.71 -14.51
N THR A 403 -24.88 4.35 -13.21
CA THR A 403 -23.67 4.58 -12.39
C THR A 403 -22.47 3.81 -12.94
N ALA A 404 -22.65 2.54 -13.30
CA ALA A 404 -21.59 1.73 -13.88
C ALA A 404 -21.12 2.28 -15.23
N ASP A 405 -22.04 2.78 -16.07
CA ASP A 405 -21.70 3.39 -17.38
C ASP A 405 -20.88 4.67 -17.23
N ASP A 406 -21.19 5.52 -16.24
CA ASP A 406 -20.39 6.71 -15.94
C ASP A 406 -18.98 6.33 -15.46
N LEU A 407 -18.88 5.41 -14.51
CA LEU A 407 -17.60 4.95 -13.97
C LEU A 407 -16.76 4.22 -15.04
N ARG A 408 -17.38 3.48 -15.96
CA ARG A 408 -16.71 2.86 -17.12
C ARG A 408 -16.05 3.92 -17.99
N LYS A 409 -16.74 5.01 -18.33
CA LYS A 409 -16.16 6.10 -19.13
C LYS A 409 -14.93 6.71 -18.47
N ARG A 410 -15.01 6.93 -17.16
CA ARG A 410 -13.90 7.47 -16.37
C ARG A 410 -12.73 6.48 -16.30
N LEU A 411 -13.02 5.19 -16.14
CA LEU A 411 -11.99 4.13 -16.13
C LEU A 411 -11.28 4.04 -17.48
N LEU A 412 -12.00 4.10 -18.61
CA LEU A 412 -11.41 4.11 -19.95
C LEU A 412 -10.53 5.32 -20.18
N ALA A 413 -10.87 6.49 -19.62
CA ALA A 413 -10.03 7.68 -19.70
C ALA A 413 -8.71 7.47 -18.93
N TRP A 414 -8.75 6.86 -17.73
CA TRP A 414 -7.54 6.49 -16.98
C TRP A 414 -6.67 5.45 -17.72
N ILE A 415 -7.29 4.41 -18.29
CA ILE A 415 -6.56 3.40 -19.07
C ILE A 415 -5.85 4.07 -20.24
N ALA A 416 -6.54 4.93 -20.99
CA ALA A 416 -5.93 5.65 -22.10
C ALA A 416 -4.78 6.58 -21.66
N GLU A 417 -4.92 7.29 -20.55
CA GLU A 417 -3.88 8.18 -20.01
C GLU A 417 -2.64 7.41 -19.54
N VAL A 418 -2.85 6.30 -18.82
CA VAL A 418 -1.77 5.55 -18.17
C VAL A 418 -1.12 4.53 -19.09
N GLU A 419 -1.84 4.01 -20.08
CA GLU A 419 -1.44 2.87 -20.91
C GLU A 419 -1.34 3.24 -22.41
N ASP A 420 -0.72 4.40 -22.69
CA ASP A 420 -0.35 4.86 -24.03
C ASP A 420 -1.51 4.87 -25.05
N GLY A 421 -2.66 5.39 -24.64
CA GLY A 421 -3.85 5.52 -25.49
C GLY A 421 -4.64 4.22 -25.67
N HIS A 422 -4.35 3.19 -24.86
CA HIS A 422 -5.07 1.91 -24.91
C HIS A 422 -6.58 2.08 -24.70
N GLN A 423 -7.39 1.42 -25.53
CA GLN A 423 -8.85 1.46 -25.51
C GLN A 423 -9.41 0.04 -25.57
N PRO A 424 -9.46 -0.68 -24.45
CA PRO A 424 -9.97 -2.05 -24.42
C PRO A 424 -11.50 -2.09 -24.58
N GLU A 425 -12.00 -3.22 -25.09
CA GLU A 425 -13.42 -3.57 -24.99
C GLU A 425 -13.74 -3.87 -23.50
N ILE A 426 -14.82 -3.28 -22.96
CA ILE A 426 -15.35 -3.69 -21.65
C ILE A 426 -16.73 -4.29 -21.86
N ARG A 427 -16.86 -5.60 -21.65
CA ARG A 427 -18.11 -6.35 -21.74
C ARG A 427 -18.96 -6.16 -20.50
N ASP A 428 -20.25 -5.98 -20.68
CA ASP A 428 -21.20 -5.83 -19.59
C ASP A 428 -21.25 -7.09 -18.70
N ALA A 429 -21.44 -6.89 -17.42
CA ALA A 429 -21.87 -7.96 -16.53
C ALA A 429 -23.27 -8.46 -16.91
N LYS A 430 -23.53 -9.74 -16.67
CA LYS A 430 -24.88 -10.29 -16.86
C LYS A 430 -25.89 -9.50 -16.01
N PRO A 431 -27.03 -9.07 -16.56
CA PRO A 431 -28.04 -8.35 -15.81
C PRO A 431 -28.54 -9.16 -14.62
N ARG A 432 -28.57 -8.53 -13.45
CA ARG A 432 -29.15 -9.07 -12.21
C ARG A 432 -30.27 -8.16 -11.76
N PHE A 433 -31.38 -8.73 -11.34
CA PHE A 433 -32.49 -8.00 -10.75
C PHE A 433 -32.49 -8.19 -9.24
N PRO A 434 -32.79 -7.14 -8.45
CA PRO A 434 -33.03 -7.32 -7.03
C PRO A 434 -34.14 -8.37 -6.91
N ARG A 435 -33.83 -9.52 -6.30
CA ARG A 435 -34.85 -10.55 -6.06
C ARG A 435 -35.87 -9.99 -5.07
N GLN A 436 -37.02 -9.55 -5.54
CA GLN A 436 -38.19 -9.46 -4.68
C GLN A 436 -38.68 -10.89 -4.43
N HIS A 437 -38.40 -11.37 -3.24
CA HIS A 437 -38.94 -12.66 -2.83
C HIS A 437 -40.47 -12.54 -2.69
N ARG A 438 -41.18 -13.03 -3.68
CA ARG A 438 -42.61 -13.16 -3.61
C ARG A 438 -42.90 -14.35 -2.70
N LEU A 439 -43.20 -14.10 -1.42
CA LEU A 439 -43.59 -15.13 -0.46
C LEU A 439 -44.81 -15.89 -1.01
N LYS A 440 -44.62 -17.17 -1.26
CA LYS A 440 -45.71 -18.11 -1.54
C LYS A 440 -46.19 -18.74 -0.22
N PRO A 441 -47.41 -19.21 -0.10
CA PRO A 441 -47.88 -19.85 1.14
C PRO A 441 -46.99 -20.97 1.65
N GLY A 442 -46.25 -21.69 0.79
CA GLY A 442 -45.29 -22.71 1.16
C GLY A 442 -43.96 -22.18 1.71
N ASP A 443 -43.61 -20.92 1.47
CA ASP A 443 -42.37 -20.30 1.96
C ASP A 443 -42.43 -19.97 3.45
N LEU A 444 -43.64 -20.04 4.04
CA LEU A 444 -43.87 -19.81 5.47
C LEU A 444 -43.67 -21.06 6.32
N ILE A 445 -43.49 -22.23 5.71
CA ILE A 445 -43.42 -23.53 6.37
C ILE A 445 -42.02 -24.12 6.17
N GLY A 446 -41.10 -23.85 7.12
CA GLY A 446 -39.83 -24.56 7.28
C GLY A 446 -38.59 -23.83 6.75
N ALA A 447 -37.60 -23.72 7.59
CA ALA A 447 -36.31 -23.12 7.29
C ALA A 447 -35.40 -23.96 6.34
N GLN A 448 -35.85 -25.17 5.97
CA GLN A 448 -35.03 -26.12 5.20
C GLN A 448 -35.07 -25.87 3.67
N ASP A 449 -36.06 -25.13 3.16
CA ASP A 449 -36.15 -24.85 1.73
C ASP A 449 -35.46 -23.54 1.30
N ARG A 450 -34.88 -22.79 2.24
CA ARG A 450 -34.18 -21.51 1.95
C ARG A 450 -32.79 -21.67 1.36
N GLU A 451 -32.17 -22.84 1.50
CA GLU A 451 -30.81 -23.10 1.00
C GLU A 451 -30.78 -23.44 -0.51
N ARG A 452 -31.92 -23.68 -1.15
CA ARG A 452 -31.94 -24.13 -2.56
C ARG A 452 -32.00 -23.02 -3.60
N ASP A 453 -32.30 -21.78 -3.20
CA ASP A 453 -32.49 -20.66 -4.12
C ASP A 453 -31.32 -19.62 -4.10
N VAL A 454 -30.25 -19.93 -3.44
CA VAL A 454 -29.04 -19.12 -3.54
C VAL A 454 -28.16 -19.80 -4.58
N ASP A 455 -28.23 -19.32 -5.84
CA ASP A 455 -27.20 -19.67 -6.81
C ASP A 455 -25.86 -19.31 -6.17
N PRO A 456 -24.90 -20.23 -6.12
CA PRO A 456 -23.56 -19.88 -5.69
C PRO A 456 -23.09 -18.71 -6.57
N ILE A 457 -22.55 -17.72 -5.95
CA ILE A 457 -21.82 -16.66 -6.65
C ILE A 457 -20.60 -17.35 -7.25
N GLU A 458 -20.72 -17.80 -8.53
CA GLU A 458 -19.57 -18.12 -9.36
C GLU A 458 -18.88 -16.84 -9.84
#